data_d12cffbe8aafe7f783287f29b109d687
#
_entry.id   d12cffbe8aafe7f783287f29b109d687
#
_cell.length_a   1.000
_cell.length_b   1.000
_cell.length_c   1.000
_cell.angle_alpha   90.00
_cell.angle_beta   90.00
_cell.angle_gamma   90.00
#
_symmetry.space_group_name_H-M   'P 1'
#
loop_
_entity.id
_entity.type
_entity.pdbx_description
1 polymer ?
#
loop_
_entity_poly.entity_id
_entity_poly.type
_entity_poly.pdbx_seq_one_letter_code
_entity_poly.pdbx_strand_id
1 'polypeptide(L)'
;MPSAMSIHFESDHPFIAVPLECETIEDLQDRIDEILKKPYDMIAFDAGLFNGTINLSQLWNALLFIARDAEQPSVLFSCDKSKLPEMYQTDNDYATILRFAIRSALIDAVKIEGSLDEDDIDDIAGQAVDLGSVPIIVIRADQGAKADELVQKME
;
A
#
# COMPACT_ATOMS: atom_id res chain seq x y z
N MET A 1 -9.18 14.11 9.86
CA MET A 1 -8.45 12.88 10.13
C MET A 1 -6.95 13.11 9.99
N PRO A 2 -6.18 12.73 10.98
CA PRO A 2 -4.74 12.98 10.93
C PRO A 2 -4.02 12.16 9.86
N SER A 3 -4.49 10.98 9.61
CA SER A 3 -4.05 10.14 8.51
C SER A 3 -2.53 10.14 8.31
N ALA A 4 -2.13 10.06 7.07
CA ALA A 4 -0.73 10.06 6.68
C ALA A 4 0.03 11.30 7.10
N MET A 5 -0.67 12.39 7.34
CA MET A 5 -0.01 13.62 7.76
C MET A 5 0.61 13.52 9.14
N SER A 6 0.22 12.50 9.92
CA SER A 6 0.80 12.27 11.23
C SER A 6 2.00 11.32 11.20
N ILE A 7 2.34 10.76 10.03
CA ILE A 7 3.49 9.89 9.90
C ILE A 7 4.76 10.73 9.94
N HIS A 8 5.61 10.48 10.93
CA HIS A 8 6.89 11.16 11.02
C HIS A 8 7.89 10.24 11.69
N PHE A 9 9.16 10.49 11.43
CA PHE A 9 10.25 9.67 11.93
C PHE A 9 10.88 10.36 13.13
N GLU A 10 10.68 9.76 14.29
CA GLU A 10 11.27 10.26 15.51
C GLU A 10 12.74 9.86 15.60
N SER A 11 13.57 10.77 16.12
CA SER A 11 15.00 10.50 16.22
C SER A 11 15.37 9.66 17.42
N ASP A 12 14.49 9.55 18.42
CA ASP A 12 14.79 8.89 19.69
C ASP A 12 14.44 7.39 19.70
N HIS A 13 13.74 6.90 18.67
CA HIS A 13 13.48 5.47 18.51
C HIS A 13 13.30 5.12 17.05
N PRO A 14 13.55 3.88 16.67
CA PRO A 14 13.35 3.46 15.29
C PRO A 14 11.87 3.44 14.93
N PHE A 15 11.57 3.75 13.68
CA PHE A 15 10.24 3.61 13.12
C PHE A 15 10.02 2.14 12.74
N ILE A 16 8.97 1.53 13.28
CA ILE A 16 8.71 0.11 13.10
C ILE A 16 7.56 -0.09 12.13
N ALA A 17 7.86 -0.59 10.93
CA ALA A 17 6.86 -0.98 9.94
C ALA A 17 6.80 -2.51 9.92
N VAL A 18 5.65 -3.08 10.23
CA VAL A 18 5.48 -4.53 10.30
C VAL A 18 4.86 -5.02 9.00
N PRO A 19 5.54 -5.91 8.27
CA PRO A 19 4.96 -6.47 7.05
C PRO A 19 3.79 -7.40 7.37
N LEU A 20 2.75 -7.31 6.55
CA LEU A 20 1.57 -8.13 6.67
C LEU A 20 1.23 -8.71 5.31
N GLU A 21 1.41 -10.01 5.14
CA GLU A 21 0.99 -10.74 3.95
C GLU A 21 0.11 -11.88 4.41
N CYS A 22 -0.97 -12.12 3.68
CA CYS A 22 -1.90 -13.19 4.00
C CYS A 22 -2.65 -13.63 2.75
N GLU A 23 -3.14 -14.85 2.77
CA GLU A 23 -3.91 -15.39 1.64
C GLU A 23 -5.41 -15.27 1.88
N THR A 24 -5.85 -15.34 3.13
CA THR A 24 -7.27 -15.35 3.49
C THR A 24 -7.56 -14.38 4.63
N ILE A 25 -8.85 -14.11 4.84
CA ILE A 25 -9.29 -13.26 5.95
C ILE A 25 -8.95 -13.92 7.30
N GLU A 26 -9.07 -15.24 7.39
CA GLU A 26 -8.75 -15.96 8.62
C GLU A 26 -7.27 -15.83 8.97
N ASP A 27 -6.41 -15.94 7.96
CA ASP A 27 -4.97 -15.76 8.13
C ASP A 27 -4.67 -14.30 8.53
N LEU A 28 -5.40 -13.36 7.95
CA LEU A 28 -5.26 -11.95 8.29
C LEU A 28 -5.54 -11.71 9.78
N GLN A 29 -6.60 -12.30 10.31
CA GLN A 29 -6.96 -12.17 11.72
C GLN A 29 -5.84 -12.66 12.63
N ASP A 30 -5.30 -13.84 12.32
CA ASP A 30 -4.22 -14.42 13.11
C ASP A 30 -2.98 -13.54 13.11
N ARG A 31 -2.63 -12.98 11.96
CA ARG A 31 -1.45 -12.14 11.83
C ARG A 31 -1.61 -10.81 12.53
N ILE A 32 -2.79 -10.22 12.50
CA ILE A 32 -3.06 -8.97 13.22
C ILE A 32 -2.94 -9.21 14.73
N ASP A 33 -3.47 -10.32 15.22
CA ASP A 33 -3.34 -10.65 16.65
C ASP A 33 -1.86 -10.73 17.06
N GLU A 34 -1.00 -11.28 16.20
CA GLU A 34 0.43 -11.32 16.47
C GLU A 34 1.06 -9.93 16.46
N ILE A 35 0.67 -9.09 15.51
CA ILE A 35 1.19 -7.72 15.41
C ILE A 35 0.86 -6.91 16.66
N LEU A 36 -0.37 -7.06 17.16
CA LEU A 36 -0.82 -6.28 18.32
C LEU A 36 -0.08 -6.61 19.61
N LYS A 37 0.66 -7.72 19.66
CA LYS A 37 1.43 -8.10 20.84
C LYS A 37 2.73 -7.31 20.98
N LYS A 38 3.15 -6.58 19.98
CA LYS A 38 4.44 -5.86 19.97
C LYS A 38 4.25 -4.41 19.53
N PRO A 39 5.16 -3.51 19.94
CA PRO A 39 5.08 -2.13 19.47
C PRO A 39 5.28 -2.05 17.94
N TYR A 40 4.52 -1.18 17.30
CA TYR A 40 4.66 -0.92 15.87
C TYR A 40 4.18 0.50 15.57
N ASP A 41 4.66 1.04 14.44
CA ASP A 41 4.26 2.38 13.98
C ASP A 41 3.39 2.30 12.73
N MET A 42 3.57 1.25 11.93
CA MET A 42 2.87 1.12 10.65
C MET A 42 2.70 -0.35 10.30
N ILE A 43 1.59 -0.67 9.68
CA ILE A 43 1.37 -1.99 9.10
C ILE A 43 1.57 -1.87 7.59
N ALA A 44 2.52 -2.63 7.04
CA ALA A 44 2.78 -2.66 5.61
C ALA A 44 2.06 -3.87 5.00
N PHE A 45 0.86 -3.64 4.50
CA PHE A 45 0.01 -4.69 3.93
C PHE A 45 0.31 -4.86 2.44
N ASP A 46 0.81 -6.04 2.07
CA ASP A 46 1.00 -6.41 0.67
C ASP A 46 -0.15 -7.30 0.23
N ALA A 47 -0.98 -6.80 -0.67
CA ALA A 47 -2.18 -7.50 -1.12
C ALA A 47 -1.92 -8.51 -2.24
N GLY A 48 -0.68 -8.67 -2.68
CA GLY A 48 -0.37 -9.55 -3.81
C GLY A 48 -0.77 -11.00 -3.60
N LEU A 49 -0.58 -11.53 -2.39
CA LEU A 49 -0.94 -12.91 -2.06
C LEU A 49 -2.39 -13.08 -1.61
N PHE A 50 -3.08 -12.01 -1.31
CA PHE A 50 -4.44 -12.11 -0.77
C PHE A 50 -5.41 -12.60 -1.84
N ASN A 51 -6.07 -13.72 -1.59
CA ASN A 51 -6.96 -14.34 -2.56
C ASN A 51 -8.14 -13.44 -2.97
N GLY A 52 -8.53 -12.51 -2.10
CA GLY A 52 -9.61 -11.59 -2.37
C GLY A 52 -9.21 -10.35 -3.15
N THR A 53 -7.93 -10.16 -3.47
CA THR A 53 -7.47 -8.92 -4.11
C THR A 53 -8.10 -8.71 -5.48
N ILE A 54 -8.33 -9.77 -6.23
CA ILE A 54 -8.98 -9.69 -7.54
C ILE A 54 -10.51 -9.53 -7.42
N ASN A 55 -11.04 -9.68 -6.23
CA ASN A 55 -12.44 -9.36 -5.92
C ASN A 55 -12.42 -8.14 -4.99
N LEU A 56 -12.70 -6.97 -5.54
CA LEU A 56 -12.50 -5.73 -4.82
C LEU A 56 -13.34 -5.61 -3.55
N SER A 57 -14.50 -6.27 -3.49
CA SER A 57 -15.29 -6.22 -2.26
C SER A 57 -14.61 -6.98 -1.12
N GLN A 58 -13.89 -8.05 -1.43
CA GLN A 58 -13.11 -8.76 -0.41
C GLN A 58 -11.87 -7.98 0.00
N LEU A 59 -11.24 -7.30 -0.95
CA LEU A 59 -10.14 -6.40 -0.61
C LEU A 59 -10.61 -5.29 0.33
N TRP A 60 -11.78 -4.71 0.07
CA TRP A 60 -12.39 -3.73 0.96
C TRP A 60 -12.55 -4.28 2.36
N ASN A 61 -13.07 -5.51 2.47
CA ASN A 61 -13.25 -6.15 3.78
C ASN A 61 -11.94 -6.33 4.52
N ALA A 62 -10.87 -6.72 3.80
CA ALA A 62 -9.55 -6.86 4.40
C ALA A 62 -9.03 -5.54 4.93
N LEU A 63 -9.11 -4.48 4.14
CA LEU A 63 -8.66 -3.16 4.56
C LEU A 63 -9.45 -2.64 5.75
N LEU A 64 -10.77 -2.85 5.72
CA LEU A 64 -11.65 -2.44 6.82
C LEU A 64 -11.31 -3.20 8.10
N PHE A 65 -11.01 -4.49 7.97
CA PHE A 65 -10.62 -5.31 9.11
C PHE A 65 -9.33 -4.78 9.75
N ILE A 66 -8.33 -4.47 8.94
CA ILE A 66 -7.07 -3.93 9.45
C ILE A 66 -7.32 -2.60 10.16
N ALA A 67 -8.12 -1.72 9.56
CA ALA A 67 -8.39 -0.40 10.13
C ALA A 67 -9.13 -0.46 11.46
N ARG A 68 -9.99 -1.47 11.64
CA ARG A 68 -10.78 -1.61 12.87
C ARG A 68 -10.02 -2.31 13.99
N ASP A 69 -9.43 -3.47 13.66
CA ASP A 69 -8.90 -4.36 14.68
C ASP A 69 -7.53 -3.92 15.19
N ALA A 70 -6.78 -3.21 14.36
CA ALA A 70 -5.47 -2.73 14.77
C ALA A 70 -5.51 -1.34 15.42
N GLU A 71 -6.67 -0.90 15.89
CA GLU A 71 -6.85 0.36 16.65
C GLU A 71 -6.30 1.58 15.89
N GLN A 72 -6.72 1.72 14.62
CA GLN A 72 -6.33 2.85 13.77
C GLN A 72 -4.83 2.90 13.48
N PRO A 73 -4.24 1.82 12.99
CA PRO A 73 -2.83 1.85 12.62
C PRO A 73 -2.62 2.73 11.39
N SER A 74 -1.39 3.20 11.22
CA SER A 74 -0.98 3.69 9.91
C SER A 74 -0.82 2.49 8.99
N VAL A 75 -1.45 2.54 7.82
CA VAL A 75 -1.43 1.44 6.86
C VAL A 75 -0.72 1.87 5.58
N LEU A 76 0.34 1.15 5.25
CA LEU A 76 1.01 1.28 3.97
C LEU A 76 0.50 0.14 3.07
N PHE A 77 -0.15 0.51 1.99
CA PHE A 77 -0.68 -0.48 1.04
C PHE A 77 0.31 -0.71 -0.09
N SER A 78 0.52 -1.97 -0.43
CA SER A 78 1.29 -2.34 -1.62
C SER A 78 0.66 -3.58 -2.25
N CYS A 79 1.04 -3.85 -3.49
CA CYS A 79 0.62 -5.04 -4.19
C CYS A 79 1.77 -5.52 -5.06
N ASP A 80 2.35 -6.65 -4.72
CA ASP A 80 3.38 -7.25 -5.56
C ASP A 80 2.69 -7.93 -6.74
N LYS A 81 2.78 -7.30 -7.90
CA LYS A 81 2.11 -7.75 -9.11
C LYS A 81 2.49 -9.20 -9.46
N SER A 82 3.72 -9.60 -9.19
CA SER A 82 4.19 -10.95 -9.50
C SER A 82 3.48 -12.04 -8.68
N LYS A 83 2.86 -11.67 -7.56
CA LYS A 83 2.13 -12.61 -6.69
C LYS A 83 0.66 -12.75 -7.06
N LEU A 84 0.15 -11.90 -7.95
CA LEU A 84 -1.21 -12.02 -8.46
C LEU A 84 -1.31 -13.21 -9.41
N PRO A 85 -2.53 -13.78 -9.60
CA PRO A 85 -2.72 -14.76 -10.66
C PRO A 85 -2.28 -14.18 -12.01
N GLU A 86 -1.68 -15.01 -12.85
CA GLU A 86 -1.05 -14.56 -14.08
C GLU A 86 -1.96 -13.69 -14.95
N MET A 87 -3.24 -14.03 -15.04
CA MET A 87 -4.20 -13.28 -15.85
C MET A 87 -4.51 -11.90 -15.30
N TYR A 88 -4.09 -11.61 -14.07
CA TYR A 88 -4.32 -10.32 -13.41
C TYR A 88 -3.03 -9.54 -13.20
N GLN A 89 -1.96 -9.88 -13.89
CA GLN A 89 -0.66 -9.24 -13.72
C GLN A 89 -0.41 -8.07 -14.69
N THR A 90 -1.43 -7.58 -15.35
CA THR A 90 -1.28 -6.44 -16.26
C THR A 90 -1.12 -5.14 -15.48
N ASP A 91 -0.51 -4.15 -16.11
CA ASP A 91 -0.38 -2.82 -15.52
C ASP A 91 -1.75 -2.22 -15.21
N ASN A 92 -2.73 -2.47 -16.06
CA ASN A 92 -4.09 -1.96 -15.84
C ASN A 92 -4.75 -2.57 -14.62
N ASP A 93 -4.60 -3.88 -14.42
CA ASP A 93 -5.14 -4.55 -13.23
C ASP A 93 -4.47 -4.03 -11.97
N TYR A 94 -3.16 -3.90 -12.00
CA TYR A 94 -2.39 -3.37 -10.89
C TYR A 94 -2.86 -1.95 -10.52
N ALA A 95 -2.98 -1.08 -11.53
CA ALA A 95 -3.44 0.28 -11.31
C ALA A 95 -4.85 0.32 -10.74
N THR A 96 -5.73 -0.56 -11.20
CA THR A 96 -7.10 -0.66 -10.69
C THR A 96 -7.11 -1.01 -9.20
N ILE A 97 -6.27 -1.95 -8.79
CA ILE A 97 -6.16 -2.35 -7.40
C ILE A 97 -5.68 -1.18 -6.54
N LEU A 98 -4.64 -0.47 -6.98
CA LEU A 98 -4.13 0.69 -6.25
C LEU A 98 -5.18 1.78 -6.12
N ARG A 99 -5.87 2.10 -7.20
CA ARG A 99 -6.91 3.14 -7.19
C ARG A 99 -8.03 2.76 -6.23
N PHE A 100 -8.41 1.50 -6.21
CA PHE A 100 -9.43 1.03 -5.29
C PHE A 100 -9.00 1.20 -3.84
N ALA A 101 -7.78 0.80 -3.51
CA ALA A 101 -7.28 0.94 -2.14
C ALA A 101 -7.24 2.42 -1.72
N ILE A 102 -6.81 3.30 -2.61
CA ILE A 102 -6.78 4.74 -2.33
C ILE A 102 -8.20 5.27 -2.08
N ARG A 103 -9.15 4.88 -2.92
CA ARG A 103 -10.54 5.35 -2.81
C ARG A 103 -11.25 4.84 -1.57
N SER A 104 -10.76 3.77 -0.98
CA SER A 104 -11.31 3.26 0.28
C SER A 104 -11.13 4.25 1.42
N ALA A 105 -10.14 5.13 1.32
CA ALA A 105 -9.72 6.06 2.38
C ALA A 105 -9.30 5.34 3.67
N LEU A 106 -8.91 4.06 3.56
CA LEU A 106 -8.51 3.24 4.71
C LEU A 106 -6.99 3.07 4.80
N ILE A 107 -6.25 3.65 3.85
CA ILE A 107 -4.79 3.54 3.83
C ILE A 107 -4.15 4.91 4.01
N ASP A 108 -2.97 4.94 4.61
CA ASP A 108 -2.24 6.18 4.89
C ASP A 108 -1.10 6.42 3.90
N ALA A 109 -0.62 5.38 3.26
CA ALA A 109 0.40 5.47 2.24
C ALA A 109 0.20 4.35 1.23
N VAL A 110 0.70 4.55 0.01
CA VAL A 110 0.58 3.57 -1.06
C VAL A 110 1.89 3.52 -1.85
N LYS A 111 2.38 2.30 -2.09
CA LYS A 111 3.53 2.10 -2.97
C LYS A 111 3.06 1.99 -4.40
N ILE A 112 3.71 2.73 -5.29
CA ILE A 112 3.41 2.74 -6.72
C ILE A 112 4.67 2.31 -7.47
N GLU A 113 4.56 1.29 -8.31
CA GLU A 113 5.71 0.83 -9.10
C GLU A 113 6.09 1.88 -10.14
N GLY A 114 7.37 2.27 -10.13
CA GLY A 114 7.90 3.26 -11.06
C GLY A 114 7.96 2.78 -12.50
N SER A 115 7.68 1.50 -12.76
CA SER A 115 7.65 0.93 -14.11
C SER A 115 6.34 1.21 -14.86
N LEU A 116 5.32 1.73 -14.18
CA LEU A 116 4.08 2.13 -14.85
C LEU A 116 4.31 3.31 -15.77
N ASP A 117 3.37 3.54 -16.70
CA ASP A 117 3.36 4.76 -17.49
C ASP A 117 3.37 5.99 -16.58
N GLU A 118 4.09 7.00 -17.00
CA GLU A 118 4.21 8.24 -16.27
C GLU A 118 2.85 8.89 -15.98
N ASP A 119 1.95 8.85 -16.96
CA ASP A 119 0.60 9.40 -16.80
C ASP A 119 -0.19 8.63 -15.73
N ASP A 120 -0.04 7.31 -15.67
CA ASP A 120 -0.70 6.50 -14.66
C ASP A 120 -0.14 6.80 -13.28
N ILE A 121 1.19 6.94 -13.17
CA ILE A 121 1.82 7.28 -11.90
C ILE A 121 1.30 8.62 -11.39
N ASP A 122 1.26 9.62 -12.27
CA ASP A 122 0.78 10.95 -11.89
C ASP A 122 -0.68 10.92 -11.43
N ASP A 123 -1.51 10.18 -12.13
CA ASP A 123 -2.93 10.06 -11.80
C ASP A 123 -3.13 9.38 -10.45
N ILE A 124 -2.46 8.25 -10.26
CA ILE A 124 -2.58 7.49 -9.00
C ILE A 124 -2.03 8.30 -7.83
N ALA A 125 -0.86 8.92 -8.00
CA ALA A 125 -0.27 9.74 -6.95
C ALA A 125 -1.15 10.94 -6.61
N GLY A 126 -1.74 11.58 -7.61
CA GLY A 126 -2.67 12.69 -7.40
C GLY A 126 -3.90 12.28 -6.62
N GLN A 127 -4.49 11.13 -6.95
CA GLN A 127 -5.63 10.61 -6.21
C GLN A 127 -5.27 10.30 -4.76
N ALA A 128 -4.08 9.74 -4.53
CA ALA A 128 -3.62 9.44 -3.18
C ALA A 128 -3.53 10.73 -2.35
N VAL A 129 -2.88 11.75 -2.87
CA VAL A 129 -2.74 13.04 -2.17
C VAL A 129 -4.11 13.64 -1.88
N ASP A 130 -5.01 13.63 -2.85
CA ASP A 130 -6.36 14.20 -2.68
C ASP A 130 -7.15 13.51 -1.57
N LEU A 131 -6.90 12.23 -1.34
CA LEU A 131 -7.62 11.46 -0.32
C LEU A 131 -6.81 11.26 0.96
N GLY A 132 -5.69 11.97 1.10
CA GLY A 132 -4.92 11.97 2.34
C GLY A 132 -3.93 10.84 2.49
N SER A 133 -3.60 10.13 1.41
CA SER A 133 -2.57 9.09 1.42
C SER A 133 -1.27 9.61 0.84
N VAL A 134 -0.14 9.13 1.37
CA VAL A 134 1.18 9.50 0.88
C VAL A 134 1.59 8.53 -0.24
N PRO A 135 1.81 9.02 -1.47
CA PRO A 135 2.31 8.14 -2.53
C PRO A 135 3.81 7.93 -2.39
N ILE A 136 4.25 6.68 -2.53
CA ILE A 136 5.65 6.30 -2.48
C ILE A 136 5.96 5.60 -3.80
N ILE A 137 6.79 6.23 -4.64
CA ILE A 137 7.14 5.65 -5.93
C ILE A 137 8.37 4.78 -5.75
N VAL A 138 8.24 3.50 -6.10
CA VAL A 138 9.30 2.52 -5.95
C VAL A 138 10.09 2.45 -7.25
N ILE A 139 11.36 2.80 -7.18
CA ILE A 139 12.25 2.81 -8.33
C ILE A 139 13.32 1.74 -8.13
N ARG A 140 13.45 0.85 -9.11
CA ARG A 140 14.43 -0.22 -9.03
C ARG A 140 15.75 0.19 -9.68
N ALA A 141 16.83 -0.41 -9.24
CA ALA A 141 18.16 -0.05 -9.72
C ALA A 141 18.34 -0.26 -11.24
N ASP A 142 17.61 -1.21 -11.82
CA ASP A 142 17.67 -1.48 -13.26
C ASP A 142 16.88 -0.47 -14.10
N GLN A 143 16.25 0.52 -13.46
CA GLN A 143 15.47 1.56 -14.12
C GLN A 143 16.10 2.94 -13.93
N GLY A 144 17.41 3.00 -13.91
CA GLY A 144 18.14 4.22 -13.56
C GLY A 144 17.73 5.47 -14.32
N ALA A 145 17.62 5.39 -15.67
CA ALA A 145 17.23 6.55 -16.47
C ALA A 145 15.81 7.03 -16.13
N LYS A 146 14.90 6.09 -15.95
CA LYS A 146 13.53 6.43 -15.56
C LYS A 146 13.46 7.00 -14.15
N ALA A 147 14.34 6.52 -13.26
CA ALA A 147 14.42 7.03 -11.90
C ALA A 147 14.77 8.52 -11.91
N ASP A 148 15.74 8.92 -12.73
CA ASP A 148 16.14 10.32 -12.83
C ASP A 148 14.99 11.20 -13.30
N GLU A 149 14.23 10.74 -14.29
CA GLU A 149 13.06 11.48 -14.79
C GLU A 149 12.00 11.65 -13.70
N LEU A 150 11.73 10.60 -12.93
CA LEU A 150 10.73 10.64 -11.88
C LEU A 150 11.15 11.59 -10.74
N VAL A 151 12.42 11.58 -10.39
CA VAL A 151 12.94 12.48 -9.35
C VAL A 151 12.79 13.93 -9.80
N GLN A 152 13.13 14.24 -11.04
CA GLN A 152 12.97 15.59 -11.57
C GLN A 152 11.51 16.04 -11.53
N LYS A 153 10.61 15.13 -11.84
CA LYS A 153 9.18 15.44 -11.88
C LYS A 153 8.60 15.69 -10.50
N MET A 154 9.15 15.04 -9.49
CA MET A 154 8.69 15.18 -8.11
C MET A 154 9.22 16.43 -7.42
N GLU A 155 10.25 17.02 -7.99
CA GLU A 155 10.83 18.25 -7.48
C GLU A 155 10.06 19.48 -7.98
#